data_0c1cab2181db27baca670395ef1a5e06
#
_entry.id   0c1cab2181db27baca670395ef1a5e06
#
_cell.length_a   1.000
_cell.length_b   1.000
_cell.length_c   1.000
_cell.angle_alpha   90.00
_cell.angle_beta   90.00
_cell.angle_gamma   90.00
#
_symmetry.space_group_name_H-M   'P 1'
#
loop_
_entity.id
_entity.type
_entity.pdbx_description
1 polymer ?
#
loop_
_entity_poly.entity_id
_entity_poly.type
_entity_poly.pdbx_seq_one_letter_code
_entity_poly.pdbx_strand_id
1 'polypeptide(L)'
;MTSQITAPGLGFSLARFDTASGVLAKSEFQVEAAAPACFVIHPDGRHLYASNSIKTFQGQPAGAVSAYAIDPPTGRLTLLNQQPSGGADANYVELDSTGRYLFVANYEGGNIAAFALRPDGSIGERTASFRHTGSSVNPQRQKHAYAHSIKIDPTNRFVLVGDPGLDKVSVYRFNARDGSMQPNEPPFVQGPPGSGPRHLTFHPNCAEIRMRPDGKFLYASNRGHDSLAVFAIDAKTGRLTVVERVPTQGKLPRKLRVRSNQPLAAGHHGSDNAVVFRIDENTGRLTQSGPPVPAPHLGDHVNEPAIG
;
A
#
# COMPACT_ATOMS: atom_id res chain seq x y z
N MET A 1 0.57 7.29 17.16
CA MET A 1 -0.63 7.93 16.59
C MET A 1 -1.19 7.05 15.50
N THR A 2 -2.46 6.74 15.53
CA THR A 2 -3.12 5.95 14.49
C THR A 2 -4.14 6.86 13.85
N SER A 3 -3.98 7.19 12.57
CA SER A 3 -4.98 7.93 11.81
C SER A 3 -5.96 6.96 11.18
N GLN A 4 -7.23 7.20 11.34
CA GLN A 4 -8.31 6.47 10.70
C GLN A 4 -8.92 7.37 9.62
N ILE A 5 -9.02 6.89 8.38
CA ILE A 5 -9.80 7.57 7.35
C ILE A 5 -11.26 7.26 7.62
N THR A 6 -12.02 8.26 7.97
CA THR A 6 -13.49 8.16 8.06
C THR A 6 -14.09 8.28 6.67
N ALA A 7 -15.33 7.84 6.52
CA ALA A 7 -16.14 7.69 5.32
C ALA A 7 -15.73 8.48 4.05
N PRO A 8 -15.94 7.97 2.83
CA PRO A 8 -15.58 8.65 1.60
C PRO A 8 -16.11 10.09 1.57
N GLY A 9 -15.19 11.08 1.45
CA GLY A 9 -15.55 12.48 1.22
C GLY A 9 -15.35 13.43 2.40
N LEU A 10 -15.00 12.97 3.61
CA LEU A 10 -14.87 13.88 4.76
C LEU A 10 -13.41 14.30 5.09
N GLY A 11 -12.41 13.44 4.85
CA GLY A 11 -11.01 13.77 5.11
C GLY A 11 -10.32 12.87 6.13
N PHE A 12 -9.36 13.44 6.87
CA PHE A 12 -8.57 12.72 7.86
C PHE A 12 -9.07 12.94 9.27
N SER A 13 -9.05 11.86 10.06
CA SER A 13 -9.29 11.90 11.50
C SER A 13 -8.10 11.28 12.23
N LEU A 14 -7.79 11.81 13.40
CA LEU A 14 -6.73 11.36 14.29
C LEU A 14 -7.34 10.70 15.53
N ALA A 15 -6.79 9.54 15.91
CA ALA A 15 -7.08 8.90 17.20
C ALA A 15 -5.78 8.62 17.95
N ARG A 16 -5.80 8.77 19.26
CA ARG A 16 -4.68 8.41 20.14
C ARG A 16 -4.81 6.93 20.54
N PHE A 17 -3.72 6.22 20.43
CA PHE A 17 -3.63 4.84 20.91
C PHE A 17 -2.69 4.77 22.10
N ASP A 18 -3.21 4.34 23.24
CA ASP A 18 -2.41 4.06 24.41
C ASP A 18 -1.80 2.65 24.29
N THR A 19 -0.50 2.58 24.12
CA THR A 19 0.21 1.30 23.95
C THR A 19 0.30 0.48 25.22
N ALA A 20 0.14 1.08 26.39
CA ALA A 20 0.20 0.39 27.67
C ALA A 20 -1.14 -0.29 27.99
N SER A 21 -2.25 0.38 27.77
CA SER A 21 -3.61 -0.14 28.04
C SER A 21 -4.26 -0.82 26.82
N GLY A 22 -3.73 -0.60 25.61
CA GLY A 22 -4.35 -1.06 24.36
C GLY A 22 -5.62 -0.28 23.98
N VAL A 23 -5.90 0.85 24.62
CA VAL A 23 -7.11 1.64 24.39
C VAL A 23 -6.91 2.62 23.25
N LEU A 24 -7.86 2.63 22.31
CA LEU A 24 -7.96 3.64 21.26
C LEU A 24 -8.94 4.73 21.70
N ALA A 25 -8.48 5.96 21.78
CA ALA A 25 -9.33 7.11 22.08
C ALA A 25 -10.30 7.38 20.92
N LYS A 26 -11.39 8.11 21.20
CA LYS A 26 -12.29 8.58 20.15
C LYS A 26 -11.52 9.41 19.12
N SER A 27 -11.76 9.15 17.84
CA SER A 27 -11.13 9.90 16.77
C SER A 27 -11.66 11.33 16.70
N GLU A 28 -10.77 12.28 16.39
CA GLU A 28 -11.07 13.67 16.15
C GLU A 28 -10.83 14.00 14.68
N PHE A 29 -11.77 14.72 14.06
CA PHE A 29 -11.60 15.21 12.70
C PHE A 29 -10.44 16.21 12.65
N GLN A 30 -9.60 16.12 11.62
CA GLN A 30 -8.41 16.94 11.48
C GLN A 30 -8.49 17.91 10.31
N VAL A 31 -8.71 17.41 9.13
CA VAL A 31 -8.64 18.19 7.89
C VAL A 31 -9.52 17.58 6.81
N GLU A 32 -10.19 18.42 6.04
CA GLU A 32 -10.93 17.99 4.87
C GLU A 32 -10.00 17.52 3.76
N ALA A 33 -10.39 16.45 3.11
CA ALA A 33 -9.72 15.92 1.93
C ALA A 33 -10.74 15.27 1.00
N ALA A 34 -10.70 15.62 -0.28
CA ALA A 34 -11.60 15.04 -1.25
C ALA A 34 -11.27 13.57 -1.49
N ALA A 35 -12.15 12.65 -1.08
CA ALA A 35 -12.06 11.21 -1.27
C ALA A 35 -10.64 10.62 -1.10
N PRO A 36 -10.00 10.75 0.09
CA PRO A 36 -8.69 10.18 0.32
C PRO A 36 -8.79 8.64 0.29
N ALA A 37 -8.05 7.98 -0.62
CA ALA A 37 -8.11 6.54 -0.82
C ALA A 37 -6.95 5.78 -0.18
N CYS A 38 -5.75 6.34 -0.24
CA CYS A 38 -4.54 5.77 0.33
C CYS A 38 -3.63 6.90 0.81
N PHE A 39 -2.84 6.64 1.85
CA PHE A 39 -1.82 7.57 2.27
C PHE A 39 -0.57 6.86 2.78
N VAL A 40 0.53 7.59 2.81
CA VAL A 40 1.82 7.14 3.32
C VAL A 40 2.42 8.26 4.18
N ILE A 41 3.05 7.88 5.30
CA ILE A 41 3.80 8.81 6.15
C ILE A 41 5.27 8.74 5.72
N HIS A 42 5.86 9.92 5.53
CA HIS A 42 7.28 10.05 5.21
C HIS A 42 8.16 9.48 6.35
N PRO A 43 9.33 8.92 6.04
CA PRO A 43 10.24 8.38 7.07
C PRO A 43 10.66 9.37 8.15
N ASP A 44 10.63 10.69 7.88
CA ASP A 44 10.92 11.72 8.88
C ASP A 44 9.80 11.90 9.94
N GLY A 45 8.64 11.25 9.76
CA GLY A 45 7.48 11.38 10.64
C GLY A 45 6.79 12.75 10.61
N ARG A 46 7.19 13.67 9.72
CA ARG A 46 6.71 15.05 9.66
C ARG A 46 5.82 15.35 8.46
N HIS A 47 5.72 14.42 7.52
CA HIS A 47 4.92 14.61 6.31
C HIS A 47 4.04 13.40 6.03
N LEU A 48 2.86 13.66 5.47
CA LEU A 48 1.91 12.66 5.01
C LEU A 48 1.55 12.99 3.56
N TYR A 49 1.53 11.96 2.72
CA TYR A 49 1.09 12.07 1.33
C TYR A 49 -0.12 11.19 1.10
N ALA A 50 -1.12 11.72 0.39
CA ALA A 50 -2.35 11.00 0.13
C ALA A 50 -2.74 11.04 -1.34
N SER A 51 -3.37 9.95 -1.80
CA SER A 51 -4.11 9.94 -3.06
C SER A 51 -5.55 10.38 -2.84
N ASN A 52 -6.09 11.16 -3.77
CA ASN A 52 -7.47 11.58 -3.79
C ASN A 52 -8.19 10.92 -4.98
N SER A 53 -9.07 9.98 -4.67
CA SER A 53 -9.86 9.17 -5.63
C SER A 53 -11.02 10.00 -6.18
N ILE A 54 -10.68 11.02 -6.96
CA ILE A 54 -11.62 11.90 -7.66
C ILE A 54 -11.43 11.80 -9.17
N LYS A 55 -12.46 12.18 -9.93
CA LYS A 55 -12.42 12.10 -11.40
C LYS A 55 -11.93 13.37 -12.06
N THR A 56 -12.07 14.51 -11.35
CA THR A 56 -11.67 15.82 -11.86
C THR A 56 -10.96 16.61 -10.76
N PHE A 57 -9.85 17.23 -11.11
CA PHE A 57 -9.10 18.12 -10.24
C PHE A 57 -8.71 19.38 -11.00
N GLN A 58 -9.03 20.57 -10.46
CA GLN A 58 -8.79 21.87 -11.10
C GLN A 58 -9.30 21.94 -12.54
N GLY A 59 -10.50 21.40 -12.80
CA GLY A 59 -11.13 21.40 -14.11
C GLY A 59 -10.56 20.41 -15.13
N GLN A 60 -9.59 19.56 -14.73
CA GLN A 60 -8.99 18.57 -15.60
C GLN A 60 -9.41 17.15 -15.21
N PRO A 61 -9.53 16.18 -16.15
CA PRO A 61 -9.85 14.78 -15.85
C PRO A 61 -8.65 14.10 -15.17
N ALA A 62 -8.51 14.34 -13.88
CA ALA A 62 -7.44 13.80 -13.04
C ALA A 62 -7.92 13.60 -11.60
N GLY A 63 -7.37 12.61 -10.91
CA GLY A 63 -7.31 12.58 -9.46
C GLY A 63 -6.28 13.58 -8.92
N ALA A 64 -6.05 13.58 -7.63
CA ALA A 64 -5.02 14.41 -7.03
C ALA A 64 -4.09 13.61 -6.10
N VAL A 65 -2.93 14.17 -5.84
CA VAL A 65 -2.04 13.80 -4.74
C VAL A 65 -1.88 15.00 -3.83
N SER A 66 -1.95 14.78 -2.52
CA SER A 66 -1.91 15.83 -1.50
C SER A 66 -0.75 15.60 -0.55
N ALA A 67 -0.04 16.66 -0.18
CA ALA A 67 0.99 16.66 0.85
C ALA A 67 0.50 17.43 2.08
N TYR A 68 0.75 16.87 3.25
CA TYR A 68 0.43 17.48 4.53
C TYR A 68 1.66 17.51 5.43
N ALA A 69 1.86 18.60 6.15
CA ALA A 69 2.76 18.63 7.31
C ALA A 69 2.06 17.99 8.51
N ILE A 70 2.81 17.23 9.29
CA ILE A 70 2.37 16.66 10.58
C ILE A 70 3.05 17.45 11.69
N ASP A 71 2.28 18.02 12.60
CA ASP A 71 2.81 18.56 13.86
C ASP A 71 3.12 17.38 14.80
N PRO A 72 4.38 17.07 15.11
CA PRO A 72 4.74 15.86 15.84
C PRO A 72 4.12 15.76 17.24
N PRO A 73 4.02 16.83 18.05
CA PRO A 73 3.41 16.77 19.37
C PRO A 73 1.91 16.44 19.35
N THR A 74 1.18 16.99 18.38
CA THR A 74 -0.28 16.90 18.35
C THR A 74 -0.80 15.93 17.29
N GLY A 75 0.01 15.61 16.26
CA GLY A 75 -0.40 14.86 15.08
C GLY A 75 -1.28 15.63 14.11
N ARG A 76 -1.40 16.94 14.32
CA ARG A 76 -2.24 17.81 13.49
C ARG A 76 -1.72 17.90 12.07
N LEU A 77 -2.63 17.82 11.11
CA LEU A 77 -2.30 17.91 9.69
C LEU A 77 -2.53 19.32 9.16
N THR A 78 -1.56 19.82 8.40
CA THR A 78 -1.69 21.09 7.66
C THR A 78 -1.40 20.80 6.20
N LEU A 79 -2.33 21.14 5.29
CA LEU A 79 -2.13 20.96 3.85
C LEU A 79 -0.97 21.85 3.38
N LEU A 80 0.02 21.23 2.72
CA LEU A 80 1.14 21.93 2.08
C LEU A 80 0.78 22.30 0.64
N ASN A 81 0.47 21.28 -0.17
CA ASN A 81 0.02 21.48 -1.55
C ASN A 81 -0.72 20.26 -2.09
N GLN A 82 -1.27 20.45 -3.28
CA GLN A 82 -1.87 19.39 -4.08
C GLN A 82 -1.38 19.48 -5.52
N GLN A 83 -1.28 18.34 -6.19
CA GLN A 83 -0.94 18.24 -7.61
C GLN A 83 -1.93 17.30 -8.32
N PRO A 84 -2.25 17.53 -9.60
CA PRO A 84 -2.99 16.55 -10.41
C PRO A 84 -2.16 15.27 -10.50
N SER A 85 -2.77 14.12 -10.20
CA SER A 85 -2.11 12.82 -10.22
C SER A 85 -1.73 12.31 -11.63
N GLY A 86 -2.23 12.97 -12.67
CA GLY A 86 -2.02 12.62 -14.07
C GLY A 86 -2.99 11.60 -14.65
N GLY A 87 -3.99 11.17 -13.90
CA GLY A 87 -5.07 10.29 -14.33
C GLY A 87 -6.24 10.31 -13.36
N ALA A 88 -7.41 9.86 -13.78
CA ALA A 88 -8.60 9.82 -12.94
C ALA A 88 -8.48 8.74 -11.84
N ASP A 89 -9.09 9.01 -10.69
CA ASP A 89 -9.19 8.07 -9.58
C ASP A 89 -7.82 7.65 -9.03
N ALA A 90 -7.08 8.60 -8.44
CA ALA A 90 -5.82 8.31 -7.74
C ALA A 90 -6.10 7.42 -6.53
N ASN A 91 -5.74 6.14 -6.63
CA ASN A 91 -6.18 5.11 -5.69
C ASN A 91 -5.08 4.65 -4.73
N TYR A 92 -3.83 4.75 -5.11
CA TYR A 92 -2.71 4.26 -4.31
C TYR A 92 -1.51 5.19 -4.40
N VAL A 93 -0.83 5.39 -3.28
CA VAL A 93 0.45 6.10 -3.21
C VAL A 93 1.49 5.28 -2.45
N GLU A 94 2.75 5.47 -2.83
CA GLU A 94 3.92 4.86 -2.21
C GLU A 94 5.10 5.84 -2.25
N LEU A 95 5.98 5.81 -1.25
CA LEU A 95 7.25 6.55 -1.26
C LEU A 95 8.40 5.64 -1.68
N ASP A 96 9.39 6.22 -2.34
CA ASP A 96 10.68 5.55 -2.49
C ASP A 96 11.36 5.41 -1.12
N SER A 97 12.34 4.51 -1.00
CA SER A 97 12.99 4.23 0.29
C SER A 97 13.75 5.41 0.88
N THR A 98 14.05 6.44 0.07
CA THR A 98 14.74 7.66 0.52
C THR A 98 13.78 8.80 0.90
N GLY A 99 12.48 8.64 0.62
CA GLY A 99 11.47 9.67 0.82
C GLY A 99 11.55 10.84 -0.17
N ARG A 100 12.32 10.72 -1.26
CA ARG A 100 12.47 11.82 -2.23
C ARG A 100 11.48 11.79 -3.37
N TYR A 101 10.80 10.67 -3.56
CA TYR A 101 9.85 10.48 -4.66
C TYR A 101 8.56 9.84 -4.16
N LEU A 102 7.44 10.38 -4.67
CA LEU A 102 6.09 9.86 -4.46
C LEU A 102 5.59 9.20 -5.74
N PHE A 103 5.16 7.95 -5.66
CA PHE A 103 4.50 7.23 -6.75
C PHE A 103 3.00 7.21 -6.55
N VAL A 104 2.23 7.28 -7.63
CA VAL A 104 0.77 7.17 -7.62
C VAL A 104 0.29 6.22 -8.70
N ALA A 105 -0.72 5.40 -8.36
CA ALA A 105 -1.50 4.61 -9.30
C ALA A 105 -2.91 5.21 -9.44
N ASN A 106 -3.32 5.48 -10.68
CA ASN A 106 -4.62 6.04 -11.04
C ASN A 106 -5.51 4.92 -11.60
N TYR A 107 -6.51 4.51 -10.83
CA TYR A 107 -7.32 3.33 -11.14
C TYR A 107 -8.12 3.49 -12.43
N GLU A 108 -9.03 4.45 -12.48
CA GLU A 108 -9.84 4.71 -13.70
C GLU A 108 -8.99 5.28 -14.85
N GLY A 109 -7.92 5.99 -14.53
CA GLY A 109 -6.97 6.51 -15.51
C GLY A 109 -6.15 5.42 -16.20
N GLY A 110 -6.00 4.24 -15.59
CA GLY A 110 -5.16 3.14 -16.08
C GLY A 110 -3.71 3.55 -16.26
N ASN A 111 -3.20 4.41 -15.39
CA ASN A 111 -1.84 4.95 -15.51
C ASN A 111 -1.18 5.16 -14.15
N ILE A 112 0.12 5.36 -14.18
CA ILE A 112 0.93 5.70 -13.01
C ILE A 112 1.69 7.00 -13.24
N ALA A 113 2.11 7.64 -12.15
CA ALA A 113 3.03 8.77 -12.19
C ALA A 113 3.99 8.73 -11.00
N ALA A 114 5.12 9.42 -11.13
CA ALA A 114 6.07 9.69 -10.08
C ALA A 114 6.30 11.19 -9.94
N PHE A 115 6.50 11.66 -8.72
CA PHE A 115 6.72 13.07 -8.40
C PHE A 115 7.96 13.21 -7.51
N ALA A 116 8.78 14.21 -7.78
CA ALA A 116 9.81 14.61 -6.83
C ALA A 116 9.17 15.29 -5.61
N LEU A 117 9.73 15.05 -4.44
CA LEU A 117 9.36 15.77 -3.21
C LEU A 117 10.38 16.87 -2.93
N ARG A 118 9.89 18.03 -2.51
CA ARG A 118 10.74 19.17 -2.15
C ARG A 118 11.25 19.05 -0.71
N PRO A 119 12.32 19.76 -0.35
CA PRO A 119 12.85 19.75 1.02
C PRO A 119 11.85 20.21 2.09
N ASP A 120 10.84 21.01 1.72
CA ASP A 120 9.77 21.44 2.60
C ASP A 120 8.62 20.42 2.73
N GLY A 121 8.76 19.24 2.12
CA GLY A 121 7.76 18.18 2.08
C GLY A 121 6.65 18.38 1.06
N SER A 122 6.62 19.47 0.33
CA SER A 122 5.61 19.66 -0.73
C SER A 122 5.90 18.79 -1.96
N ILE A 123 4.82 18.42 -2.69
CA ILE A 123 4.94 17.68 -3.95
C ILE A 123 5.47 18.61 -5.03
N GLY A 124 6.57 18.21 -5.66
CA GLY A 124 7.22 18.93 -6.73
C GLY A 124 6.74 18.54 -8.12
N GLU A 125 7.66 18.54 -9.07
CA GLU A 125 7.39 18.21 -10.46
C GLU A 125 7.14 16.70 -10.67
N ARG A 126 6.39 16.38 -11.71
CA ARG A 126 6.19 15.00 -12.14
C ARG A 126 7.41 14.53 -12.95
N THR A 127 8.12 13.52 -12.44
CA THR A 127 9.35 12.98 -13.03
C THR A 127 9.10 11.85 -14.02
N ALA A 128 7.97 11.12 -13.88
CA ALA A 128 7.61 10.04 -14.79
C ALA A 128 6.09 9.87 -14.87
N SER A 129 5.61 9.34 -16.03
CA SER A 129 4.21 8.92 -16.21
C SER A 129 4.13 7.83 -17.27
N PHE A 130 3.35 6.78 -17.01
CA PHE A 130 3.12 5.68 -17.94
C PHE A 130 1.65 5.30 -17.96
N ARG A 131 1.09 5.21 -19.17
CA ARG A 131 -0.27 4.72 -19.39
C ARG A 131 -0.22 3.25 -19.76
N HIS A 132 -1.03 2.45 -19.08
CA HIS A 132 -1.29 1.06 -19.46
C HIS A 132 -2.42 1.01 -20.48
N THR A 133 -2.38 0.05 -21.38
CA THR A 133 -3.39 -0.16 -22.41
C THR A 133 -3.75 -1.63 -22.55
N GLY A 134 -4.98 -1.92 -22.97
CA GLY A 134 -5.49 -3.27 -23.16
C GLY A 134 -6.69 -3.56 -22.27
N SER A 135 -7.11 -4.82 -22.25
CA SER A 135 -8.25 -5.36 -21.49
C SER A 135 -7.99 -6.82 -21.17
N SER A 136 -8.89 -7.48 -20.43
CA SER A 136 -8.85 -8.91 -20.19
C SER A 136 -10.24 -9.55 -20.26
N VAL A 137 -10.34 -10.80 -19.79
CA VAL A 137 -11.48 -11.71 -20.06
C VAL A 137 -12.79 -11.30 -19.39
N ASN A 138 -12.76 -10.49 -18.34
CA ASN A 138 -13.98 -10.06 -17.66
C ASN A 138 -14.52 -8.75 -18.27
N PRO A 139 -15.62 -8.80 -19.08
CA PRO A 139 -16.12 -7.62 -19.79
C PRO A 139 -16.71 -6.55 -18.87
N GLN A 140 -16.97 -6.87 -17.60
CA GLN A 140 -17.50 -5.91 -16.63
C GLN A 140 -16.40 -5.25 -15.80
N ARG A 141 -15.32 -5.97 -15.48
CA ARG A 141 -14.28 -5.55 -14.55
C ARG A 141 -12.92 -5.29 -15.20
N GLN A 142 -12.74 -5.70 -16.47
CA GLN A 142 -11.47 -5.65 -17.19
C GLN A 142 -11.63 -5.01 -18.59
N LYS A 143 -12.46 -3.96 -18.68
CA LYS A 143 -12.72 -3.24 -19.94
C LYS A 143 -11.49 -2.51 -20.47
N HIS A 144 -10.66 -2.04 -19.58
CA HIS A 144 -9.40 -1.36 -19.86
C HIS A 144 -8.41 -1.58 -18.71
N ALA A 145 -7.24 -0.97 -18.78
CA ALA A 145 -6.27 -0.98 -17.70
C ALA A 145 -6.80 -0.26 -16.45
N TYR A 146 -6.51 -0.82 -15.29
CA TYR A 146 -6.87 -0.29 -13.98
C TYR A 146 -5.67 -0.38 -13.05
N ALA A 147 -4.73 0.55 -13.12
CA ALA A 147 -3.56 0.58 -12.24
C ALA A 147 -4.02 0.78 -10.79
N HIS A 148 -3.97 -0.29 -9.96
CA HIS A 148 -4.59 -0.28 -8.64
C HIS A 148 -3.61 -0.04 -7.51
N SER A 149 -2.46 -0.70 -7.53
CA SER A 149 -1.43 -0.55 -6.52
C SER A 149 -0.07 -0.34 -7.17
N ILE A 150 0.77 0.43 -6.52
CA ILE A 150 2.14 0.70 -6.94
C ILE A 150 3.06 0.44 -5.75
N LYS A 151 4.15 -0.29 -5.97
CA LYS A 151 5.12 -0.65 -4.94
C LYS A 151 6.53 -0.49 -5.47
N ILE A 152 7.41 0.04 -4.63
CA ILE A 152 8.84 0.06 -4.92
C ILE A 152 9.55 -1.05 -4.16
N ASP A 153 10.54 -1.66 -4.78
CA ASP A 153 11.35 -2.70 -4.14
C ASP A 153 12.28 -2.09 -3.06
N PRO A 154 12.66 -2.86 -2.03
CA PRO A 154 13.51 -2.34 -0.94
C PRO A 154 14.89 -1.86 -1.40
N THR A 155 15.37 -2.31 -2.54
CA THR A 155 16.64 -1.84 -3.11
C THR A 155 16.50 -0.54 -3.89
N ASN A 156 15.30 0.01 -3.97
CA ASN A 156 14.96 1.27 -4.63
C ASN A 156 15.29 1.28 -6.14
N ARG A 157 15.19 0.13 -6.80
CA ARG A 157 15.53 -0.05 -8.22
C ARG A 157 14.35 -0.38 -9.12
N PHE A 158 13.30 -0.99 -8.56
CA PHE A 158 12.15 -1.46 -9.34
C PHE A 158 10.83 -0.98 -8.75
N VAL A 159 9.96 -0.48 -9.61
CA VAL A 159 8.57 -0.15 -9.29
C VAL A 159 7.67 -1.18 -9.94
N LEU A 160 6.80 -1.80 -9.12
CA LEU A 160 5.85 -2.82 -9.53
C LEU A 160 4.44 -2.27 -9.43
N VAL A 161 3.62 -2.55 -10.45
CA VAL A 161 2.25 -2.05 -10.54
C VAL A 161 1.29 -3.21 -10.77
N GLY A 162 0.37 -3.42 -9.84
CA GLY A 162 -0.73 -4.36 -10.01
C GLY A 162 -1.84 -3.74 -10.86
N ASP A 163 -2.15 -4.38 -11.98
CA ASP A 163 -3.22 -3.96 -12.89
C ASP A 163 -4.27 -5.05 -13.06
N PRO A 164 -5.37 -5.00 -12.27
CA PRO A 164 -6.43 -5.99 -12.36
C PRO A 164 -7.21 -5.96 -13.69
N GLY A 165 -7.13 -4.86 -14.43
CA GLY A 165 -7.78 -4.77 -15.74
C GLY A 165 -7.06 -5.55 -16.84
N LEU A 166 -5.78 -5.79 -16.66
CA LEU A 166 -4.91 -6.43 -17.65
C LEU A 166 -4.43 -7.83 -17.23
N ASP A 167 -4.73 -8.26 -16.00
CA ASP A 167 -4.12 -9.45 -15.39
C ASP A 167 -2.59 -9.40 -15.38
N LYS A 168 -2.02 -8.21 -15.15
CA LYS A 168 -0.59 -7.96 -15.23
C LYS A 168 -0.04 -7.35 -13.96
N VAL A 169 1.21 -7.69 -13.68
CA VAL A 169 2.09 -6.90 -12.83
C VAL A 169 3.14 -6.26 -13.71
N SER A 170 3.00 -4.96 -13.97
CA SER A 170 3.98 -4.19 -14.72
C SER A 170 5.20 -3.91 -13.87
N VAL A 171 6.39 -3.91 -14.48
CA VAL A 171 7.67 -3.70 -13.81
C VAL A 171 8.41 -2.58 -14.51
N TYR A 172 8.87 -1.61 -13.72
CA TYR A 172 9.67 -0.48 -14.19
C TYR A 172 11.00 -0.43 -13.45
N ARG A 173 12.06 -0.10 -14.14
CA ARG A 173 13.32 0.31 -13.54
C ARG A 173 13.19 1.76 -13.07
N PHE A 174 13.60 2.01 -11.85
CA PHE A 174 13.58 3.34 -11.23
C PHE A 174 15.00 3.84 -11.01
N ASN A 175 15.24 5.10 -11.36
CA ASN A 175 16.47 5.78 -11.07
C ASN A 175 16.27 6.77 -9.93
N ALA A 176 16.74 6.43 -8.75
CA ALA A 176 16.60 7.26 -7.55
C ALA A 176 17.43 8.56 -7.57
N ARG A 177 18.26 8.81 -8.61
CA ARG A 177 19.02 10.05 -8.73
C ARG A 177 18.17 11.20 -9.26
N ASP A 178 17.34 10.90 -10.26
CA ASP A 178 16.55 11.89 -11.02
C ASP A 178 15.04 11.59 -11.03
N GLY A 179 14.58 10.49 -10.42
CA GLY A 179 13.18 10.09 -10.37
C GLY A 179 12.65 9.53 -11.69
N SER A 180 13.50 9.32 -12.69
CA SER A 180 13.10 8.75 -13.96
C SER A 180 12.73 7.26 -13.81
N MET A 181 11.81 6.83 -14.67
CA MET A 181 11.39 5.44 -14.77
C MET A 181 11.47 5.00 -16.22
N GLN A 182 11.64 3.69 -16.43
CA GLN A 182 11.53 3.06 -17.76
C GLN A 182 11.03 1.62 -17.60
N PRO A 183 10.27 1.08 -18.58
CA PRO A 183 9.85 -0.31 -18.54
C PRO A 183 11.06 -1.24 -18.34
N ASN A 184 10.88 -2.27 -17.51
CA ASN A 184 11.89 -3.31 -17.35
C ASN A 184 11.92 -4.25 -18.56
N GLU A 185 12.88 -5.14 -18.59
CA GLU A 185 12.94 -6.27 -19.54
C GLU A 185 12.97 -7.59 -18.74
N PRO A 186 11.89 -8.40 -18.78
CA PRO A 186 10.58 -8.16 -19.40
C PRO A 186 9.80 -7.03 -18.68
N PRO A 187 8.86 -6.32 -19.40
CA PRO A 187 8.17 -5.13 -18.85
C PRO A 187 7.01 -5.48 -17.91
N PHE A 188 6.57 -6.72 -17.87
CA PHE A 188 5.51 -7.21 -16.99
C PHE A 188 5.57 -8.70 -16.78
N VAL A 189 4.87 -9.16 -15.74
CA VAL A 189 4.50 -10.56 -15.53
C VAL A 189 3.01 -10.70 -15.81
N GLN A 190 2.65 -11.65 -16.70
CA GLN A 190 1.28 -11.96 -17.05
C GLN A 190 0.71 -12.98 -16.06
N GLY A 191 -0.39 -12.63 -15.40
CA GLY A 191 -1.20 -13.55 -14.60
C GLY A 191 -2.14 -14.39 -15.46
N PRO A 192 -2.74 -15.45 -14.91
CA PRO A 192 -3.84 -16.17 -15.57
C PRO A 192 -4.98 -15.22 -15.91
N PRO A 193 -5.70 -15.44 -17.03
CA PRO A 193 -6.87 -14.63 -17.40
C PRO A 193 -7.90 -14.57 -16.27
N GLY A 194 -8.34 -13.36 -15.91
CA GLY A 194 -9.29 -13.12 -14.82
C GLY A 194 -8.67 -13.07 -13.41
N SER A 195 -7.35 -13.22 -13.28
CA SER A 195 -6.66 -13.19 -11.96
C SER A 195 -6.73 -11.85 -11.25
N GLY A 196 -6.81 -10.75 -11.97
CA GLY A 196 -7.00 -9.40 -11.47
C GLY A 196 -6.04 -8.99 -10.36
N PRO A 197 -4.70 -8.96 -10.57
CA PRO A 197 -3.73 -8.63 -9.53
C PRO A 197 -3.97 -7.20 -9.02
N ARG A 198 -4.53 -7.11 -7.84
CA ARG A 198 -4.98 -5.84 -7.26
C ARG A 198 -3.94 -5.25 -6.28
N HIS A 199 -3.51 -6.06 -5.35
CA HIS A 199 -2.35 -5.82 -4.51
C HIS A 199 -1.36 -6.91 -4.85
N LEU A 200 -0.14 -6.59 -5.19
CA LEU A 200 0.86 -7.49 -5.77
C LEU A 200 0.93 -8.87 -5.10
N THR A 201 0.12 -9.81 -5.56
CA THR A 201 0.02 -11.16 -5.04
C THR A 201 -0.31 -12.16 -6.15
N PHE A 202 0.27 -13.35 -6.05
CA PHE A 202 0.10 -14.42 -7.01
C PHE A 202 -1.06 -15.40 -6.65
N HIS A 203 -1.99 -15.00 -5.76
CA HIS A 203 -3.10 -15.85 -5.36
C HIS A 203 -4.45 -15.14 -5.58
N PRO A 204 -5.46 -15.83 -6.18
CA PRO A 204 -6.73 -15.18 -6.59
C PRO A 204 -7.52 -14.51 -5.46
N ASN A 205 -7.34 -14.92 -4.22
CA ASN A 205 -8.05 -14.39 -3.04
C ASN A 205 -7.16 -13.66 -2.04
N CYS A 206 -6.00 -13.18 -2.44
CA CYS A 206 -5.11 -12.44 -1.55
C CYS A 206 -5.61 -11.04 -1.25
N ALA A 207 -5.27 -10.53 -0.05
CA ALA A 207 -5.60 -9.18 0.37
C ALA A 207 -4.38 -8.29 0.54
N GLU A 208 -3.35 -8.75 1.23
CA GLU A 208 -2.16 -7.97 1.51
C GLU A 208 -0.89 -8.83 1.42
N ILE A 209 0.17 -8.18 0.97
CA ILE A 209 1.52 -8.73 0.98
C ILE A 209 2.42 -7.83 1.79
N ARG A 210 3.30 -8.44 2.58
CA ARG A 210 4.38 -7.77 3.27
C ARG A 210 5.68 -8.53 3.08
N MET A 211 6.71 -7.80 2.69
CA MET A 211 8.08 -8.31 2.69
C MET A 211 8.73 -7.99 4.02
N ARG A 212 9.51 -8.91 4.56
CA ARG A 212 10.34 -8.64 5.72
C ARG A 212 11.41 -7.60 5.36
N PRO A 213 11.74 -6.65 6.24
CA PRO A 213 12.68 -5.57 5.93
C PRO A 213 14.06 -6.01 5.44
N ASP A 214 14.50 -7.23 5.79
CA ASP A 214 15.77 -7.80 5.30
C ASP A 214 15.68 -8.38 3.87
N GLY A 215 14.50 -8.35 3.25
CA GLY A 215 14.27 -8.83 1.89
C GLY A 215 14.27 -10.35 1.70
N LYS A 216 14.40 -11.15 2.77
CA LYS A 216 14.54 -12.61 2.65
C LYS A 216 13.21 -13.36 2.52
N PHE A 217 12.13 -12.81 3.09
CA PHE A 217 10.83 -13.47 3.14
C PHE A 217 9.68 -12.53 2.78
N LEU A 218 8.66 -13.10 2.17
CA LEU A 218 7.41 -12.42 1.81
C LEU A 218 6.24 -13.19 2.42
N TYR A 219 5.29 -12.45 2.99
CA TYR A 219 4.08 -12.95 3.62
C TYR A 219 2.86 -12.44 2.88
N ALA A 220 1.97 -13.34 2.48
CA ALA A 220 0.75 -12.99 1.74
C ALA A 220 -0.49 -13.55 2.44
N SER A 221 -1.51 -12.72 2.62
CA SER A 221 -2.78 -13.15 3.21
C SER A 221 -3.76 -13.64 2.15
N ASN A 222 -4.41 -14.78 2.40
CA ASN A 222 -5.37 -15.45 1.51
C ASN A 222 -6.77 -15.40 2.10
N ARG A 223 -7.62 -14.51 1.63
CA ARG A 223 -8.98 -14.30 2.19
C ARG A 223 -9.92 -15.49 2.01
N GLY A 224 -9.87 -16.17 0.88
CA GLY A 224 -10.77 -17.31 0.62
C GLY A 224 -10.34 -18.63 1.28
N HIS A 225 -9.08 -18.70 1.74
CA HIS A 225 -8.50 -19.86 2.42
C HIS A 225 -8.17 -19.57 3.88
N ASP A 226 -8.37 -18.34 4.32
CA ASP A 226 -8.12 -17.85 5.68
C ASP A 226 -6.74 -18.24 6.22
N SER A 227 -5.71 -18.02 5.39
CA SER A 227 -4.33 -18.43 5.65
C SER A 227 -3.32 -17.35 5.31
N LEU A 228 -2.11 -17.52 5.82
CA LEU A 228 -0.91 -16.82 5.36
C LEU A 228 -0.05 -17.79 4.54
N ALA A 229 0.40 -17.33 3.38
CA ALA A 229 1.46 -17.99 2.62
C ALA A 229 2.79 -17.30 2.90
N VAL A 230 3.82 -18.08 3.18
CA VAL A 230 5.19 -17.63 3.40
C VAL A 230 6.04 -18.05 2.22
N PHE A 231 6.81 -17.09 1.68
CA PHE A 231 7.74 -17.33 0.58
C PHE A 231 9.14 -16.88 0.98
N ALA A 232 10.13 -17.71 0.63
CA ALA A 232 11.53 -17.30 0.62
C ALA A 232 11.84 -16.60 -0.71
N ILE A 233 12.66 -15.54 -0.65
CA ILE A 233 13.08 -14.74 -1.79
C ILE A 233 14.54 -15.07 -2.11
N ASP A 234 14.82 -15.55 -3.31
CA ASP A 234 16.18 -15.68 -3.80
C ASP A 234 16.76 -14.27 -4.06
N ALA A 235 17.80 -13.91 -3.33
CA ALA A 235 18.37 -12.56 -3.38
C ALA A 235 19.00 -12.20 -4.73
N LYS A 236 19.37 -13.17 -5.56
CA LYS A 236 20.00 -12.94 -6.86
C LYS A 236 18.98 -12.80 -7.97
N THR A 237 17.94 -13.63 -7.94
CA THR A 237 16.97 -13.75 -9.03
C THR A 237 15.62 -13.13 -8.72
N GLY A 238 15.31 -12.82 -7.44
CA GLY A 238 14.01 -12.40 -6.97
C GLY A 238 12.95 -13.52 -6.97
N ARG A 239 13.35 -14.73 -7.28
CA ARG A 239 12.44 -15.88 -7.40
C ARG A 239 11.87 -16.26 -6.03
N LEU A 240 10.55 -16.51 -5.98
CA LEU A 240 9.85 -16.91 -4.77
C LEU A 240 9.77 -18.44 -4.68
N THR A 241 10.06 -18.97 -3.50
CA THR A 241 9.86 -20.38 -3.15
C THR A 241 8.92 -20.46 -1.95
N VAL A 242 7.86 -21.26 -2.05
CA VAL A 242 6.91 -21.46 -0.94
C VAL A 242 7.62 -22.12 0.23
N VAL A 243 7.56 -21.50 1.40
CA VAL A 243 8.06 -22.08 2.67
C VAL A 243 6.95 -22.86 3.36
N GLU A 244 5.78 -22.21 3.55
CA GLU A 244 4.62 -22.82 4.19
C GLU A 244 3.33 -22.05 3.92
N ARG A 245 2.20 -22.67 4.36
CA ARG A 245 0.91 -21.98 4.52
C ARG A 245 0.37 -22.31 5.89
N VAL A 246 0.00 -21.25 6.64
CA VAL A 246 -0.54 -21.41 8.00
C VAL A 246 -1.95 -20.82 8.11
N PRO A 247 -2.89 -21.48 8.81
CA PRO A 247 -4.18 -20.89 9.13
C PRO A 247 -4.02 -19.62 9.97
N THR A 248 -4.86 -18.61 9.71
CA THR A 248 -4.79 -17.32 10.43
C THR A 248 -5.64 -17.26 11.69
N GLN A 249 -6.41 -18.30 12.02
CA GLN A 249 -7.35 -18.34 13.16
C GLN A 249 -8.37 -17.19 13.16
N GLY A 250 -8.67 -16.66 11.97
CA GLY A 250 -9.69 -15.66 11.71
C GLY A 250 -10.16 -15.74 10.28
N LYS A 251 -11.24 -15.03 9.94
CA LYS A 251 -11.83 -15.03 8.60
C LYS A 251 -11.46 -13.77 7.82
N LEU A 252 -11.20 -13.95 6.52
CA LEU A 252 -10.88 -12.87 5.58
C LEU A 252 -9.68 -12.04 6.06
N PRO A 253 -8.47 -12.63 6.23
CA PRO A 253 -7.28 -11.88 6.62
C PRO A 253 -6.98 -10.79 5.59
N ARG A 254 -7.06 -9.53 6.00
CA ARG A 254 -7.00 -8.37 5.11
C ARG A 254 -5.77 -7.51 5.33
N LYS A 255 -5.25 -7.44 6.56
CA LYS A 255 -4.12 -6.61 6.92
C LYS A 255 -2.99 -7.44 7.51
N LEU A 256 -1.77 -7.17 7.03
CA LEU A 256 -0.55 -7.76 7.56
C LEU A 256 0.41 -6.66 8.01
N ARG A 257 1.06 -6.89 9.13
CA ARG A 257 2.13 -6.04 9.62
C ARG A 257 3.36 -6.88 9.93
N VAL A 258 4.46 -6.55 9.29
CA VAL A 258 5.78 -7.18 9.51
C VAL A 258 6.80 -6.07 9.78
N ARG A 259 7.58 -6.20 10.85
CA ARG A 259 8.70 -5.31 11.19
C ARG A 259 9.98 -6.12 11.35
N SER A 260 11.15 -5.44 11.30
CA SER A 260 12.42 -6.06 11.67
C SER A 260 12.36 -6.56 13.09
N ASN A 261 12.74 -7.83 13.29
CA ASN A 261 12.84 -8.49 14.61
C ASN A 261 11.57 -8.40 15.47
N GLN A 262 10.38 -8.29 14.83
CA GLN A 262 9.10 -8.22 15.51
C GLN A 262 8.12 -9.27 14.96
N PRO A 263 7.10 -9.66 15.77
CA PRO A 263 6.05 -10.54 15.31
C PRO A 263 5.30 -9.98 14.09
N LEU A 264 4.76 -10.90 13.26
CA LEU A 264 3.78 -10.57 12.24
C LEU A 264 2.40 -10.49 12.89
N ALA A 265 1.67 -9.40 12.64
CA ALA A 265 0.27 -9.29 13.00
C ALA A 265 -0.62 -9.43 11.77
N ALA A 266 -1.66 -10.26 11.86
CA ALA A 266 -2.69 -10.44 10.84
C ALA A 266 -4.05 -9.95 11.38
N GLY A 267 -4.63 -8.95 10.71
CA GLY A 267 -5.96 -8.43 11.00
C GLY A 267 -7.02 -9.02 10.07
N HIS A 268 -8.16 -9.41 10.61
CA HIS A 268 -9.22 -10.12 9.91
C HIS A 268 -10.49 -9.26 9.81
N HIS A 269 -10.96 -9.06 8.57
CA HIS A 269 -12.19 -8.31 8.31
C HIS A 269 -13.46 -9.13 8.60
N GLY A 270 -13.43 -10.44 8.39
CA GLY A 270 -14.61 -11.29 8.52
C GLY A 270 -14.87 -11.83 9.93
N SER A 271 -13.93 -11.64 10.85
CA SER A 271 -14.05 -12.10 12.26
C SER A 271 -13.67 -11.02 13.27
N ASP A 272 -13.41 -9.79 12.84
CA ASP A 272 -13.08 -8.63 13.67
C ASP A 272 -12.05 -8.93 14.76
N ASN A 273 -11.00 -9.68 14.41
CA ASN A 273 -9.92 -10.04 15.30
C ASN A 273 -8.55 -9.83 14.67
N ALA A 274 -7.53 -9.83 15.51
CA ALA A 274 -6.13 -9.86 15.09
C ALA A 274 -5.43 -11.08 15.71
N VAL A 275 -4.51 -11.65 14.97
CA VAL A 275 -3.67 -12.77 15.41
C VAL A 275 -2.21 -12.40 15.20
N VAL A 276 -1.39 -12.74 16.19
CA VAL A 276 0.05 -12.44 16.18
C VAL A 276 0.84 -13.74 15.99
N PHE A 277 1.85 -13.68 15.15
CA PHE A 277 2.75 -14.79 14.85
C PHE A 277 4.20 -14.38 15.11
N ARG A 278 4.95 -15.22 15.82
CA ARG A 278 6.41 -15.13 15.83
C ARG A 278 6.95 -15.59 14.49
N ILE A 279 7.97 -14.92 14.01
CA ILE A 279 8.70 -15.26 12.78
C ILE A 279 10.00 -15.92 13.18
N ASP A 280 10.28 -17.12 12.68
CA ASP A 280 11.60 -17.71 12.73
C ASP A 280 12.53 -16.96 11.77
N GLU A 281 13.60 -16.38 12.28
CA GLU A 281 14.49 -15.48 11.53
C GLU A 281 15.24 -16.17 10.38
N ASN A 282 15.50 -17.46 10.50
CA ASN A 282 16.28 -18.20 9.52
C ASN A 282 15.40 -18.83 8.44
N THR A 283 14.22 -19.30 8.82
CA THR A 283 13.32 -20.05 7.92
C THR A 283 12.13 -19.24 7.44
N GLY A 284 11.83 -18.08 8.08
CA GLY A 284 10.66 -17.28 7.82
C GLY A 284 9.35 -17.88 8.33
N ARG A 285 9.37 -19.06 8.94
CA ARG A 285 8.18 -19.78 9.42
C ARG A 285 7.47 -19.05 10.52
N LEU A 286 6.15 -19.22 10.57
CA LEU A 286 5.25 -18.57 11.49
C LEU A 286 4.79 -19.52 12.60
N THR A 287 4.89 -19.06 13.84
CA THR A 287 4.30 -19.75 15.00
C THR A 287 3.36 -18.78 15.71
N GLN A 288 2.09 -19.17 15.88
CA GLN A 288 1.10 -18.32 16.57
C GLN A 288 1.55 -17.98 17.99
N SER A 289 1.35 -16.73 18.38
CA SER A 289 1.85 -16.15 19.63
C SER A 289 0.71 -15.76 20.57
N GLY A 290 -0.13 -16.69 20.95
CA GLY A 290 -1.30 -16.46 21.81
C GLY A 290 -2.63 -16.57 21.05
N PRO A 291 -3.78 -16.46 21.76
CA PRO A 291 -5.10 -16.55 21.15
C PRO A 291 -5.41 -15.33 20.26
N PRO A 292 -6.40 -15.43 19.36
CA PRO A 292 -6.93 -14.26 18.63
C PRO A 292 -7.42 -13.18 19.60
N VAL A 293 -7.13 -11.92 19.29
CA VAL A 293 -7.54 -10.77 20.08
C VAL A 293 -8.66 -10.02 19.34
N PRO A 294 -9.78 -9.65 19.98
CA PRO A 294 -10.81 -8.83 19.38
C PRO A 294 -10.22 -7.51 18.83
N ALA A 295 -10.52 -7.20 17.61
CA ALA A 295 -10.01 -6.01 16.91
C ALA A 295 -11.03 -5.55 15.88
N PRO A 296 -12.16 -4.94 16.32
CA PRO A 296 -13.23 -4.52 15.46
C PRO A 296 -12.74 -3.43 14.49
N HIS A 297 -13.20 -3.49 13.25
CA HIS A 297 -12.89 -2.55 12.16
C HIS A 297 -11.42 -2.53 11.67
N LEU A 298 -10.60 -3.51 11.98
CA LEU A 298 -9.24 -3.65 11.40
C LEU A 298 -9.23 -3.87 9.88
N GLY A 299 -10.40 -4.06 9.29
CA GLY A 299 -10.57 -4.17 7.83
C GLY A 299 -10.50 -2.85 7.09
N ASP A 300 -10.75 -1.73 7.76
CA ASP A 300 -10.88 -0.41 7.15
C ASP A 300 -9.69 0.47 7.56
N HIS A 301 -8.58 0.37 6.81
CA HIS A 301 -7.44 1.30 6.85
C HIS A 301 -6.82 1.59 8.24
N VAL A 302 -6.17 0.60 8.86
CA VAL A 302 -5.25 0.86 9.98
C VAL A 302 -3.85 1.14 9.43
N ASN A 303 -3.40 2.37 9.52
CA ASN A 303 -2.04 2.78 9.14
C ASN A 303 -1.06 2.70 10.31
N GLU A 304 0.22 2.57 9.98
CA GLU A 304 1.30 2.37 10.94
C GLU A 304 1.45 3.55 11.90
N PRO A 305 1.72 3.33 13.21
CA PRO A 305 2.18 4.39 14.07
C PRO A 305 3.56 4.85 13.63
N ALA A 306 3.78 6.17 13.64
CA ALA A 306 5.10 6.75 13.51
C ALA A 306 6.03 6.14 14.55
N ILE A 307 7.23 5.77 14.12
CA ILE A 307 8.28 5.22 14.98
C ILE A 307 8.81 6.36 15.85
N GLY A 308 8.73 6.19 17.16
CA GLY A 308 9.57 6.94 18.09
C GLY A 308 10.97 6.32 18.13
#